data_051bece2cf52f12e3f5514d62ab8d188
#
_entry.id   051bece2cf52f12e3f5514d62ab8d188
#
_cell.length_a   1.000
_cell.length_b   1.000
_cell.length_c   1.000
_cell.angle_alpha   90.00
_cell.angle_beta   90.00
_cell.angle_gamma   90.00
#
_symmetry.space_group_name_H-M   'P 1'
#
loop_
_entity.id
_entity.type
_entity.pdbx_description
1 polymer ?
#
loop_
_entity_poly.entity_id
_entity_poly.type
_entity_poly.pdbx_seq_one_letter_code
_entity_poly.pdbx_strand_id
1 'polypeptide(L)'
;MNIAKIIDHTNIEKNATEKDIIKTCQEAKQYGFRGVDVNPQWVKLVHQHLKGTSIKTVVLIDPPMGLSPHHQRIEMCKKAKQDGADELDVVMNIIDLKYERYDEILADLKKICRILPTKVIIGSGYLTDEEIKKASEIVKKAGAFCVKTATEKDPLDHLELKEKARHLRLMREAAPGLLIKASGKIKTYKDALMMIKAGADIIGTSSGVEIVRAYKKSLKRK
;
A
#
# COMPACT_ATOMS: atom_id res chain seq x y z
N MET A 1 9.51 -11.47 -15.71
CA MET A 1 8.56 -10.91 -14.71
C MET A 1 7.66 -9.90 -15.42
N ASN A 2 6.34 -9.95 -15.23
CA ASN A 2 5.42 -8.92 -15.74
C ASN A 2 5.21 -7.85 -14.65
N ILE A 3 5.85 -6.69 -14.79
CA ILE A 3 5.83 -5.62 -13.78
C ILE A 3 4.42 -5.09 -13.49
N ALA A 4 3.49 -5.12 -14.46
CA ALA A 4 2.12 -4.67 -14.26
C ALA A 4 1.40 -5.49 -13.16
N LYS A 5 1.71 -6.79 -13.03
CA LYS A 5 1.08 -7.70 -12.09
C LYS A 5 1.46 -7.48 -10.62
N ILE A 6 2.43 -6.60 -10.36
CA ILE A 6 2.83 -6.22 -9.00
C ILE A 6 2.51 -4.75 -8.69
N ILE A 7 1.83 -4.02 -9.59
CA ILE A 7 1.47 -2.62 -9.39
C ILE A 7 0.04 -2.51 -8.85
N ASP A 8 -0.11 -1.87 -7.68
CA ASP A 8 -1.35 -1.26 -7.23
C ASP A 8 -1.38 0.18 -7.77
N HIS A 9 -2.19 0.41 -8.81
CA HIS A 9 -2.32 1.72 -9.45
C HIS A 9 -3.13 2.64 -8.54
N THR A 10 -2.49 3.69 -8.02
CA THR A 10 -2.97 4.47 -6.88
C THR A 10 -3.53 5.82 -7.32
N ASN A 11 -4.73 6.14 -6.87
CA ASN A 11 -5.31 7.48 -6.94
C ASN A 11 -5.97 7.84 -5.61
N ILE A 12 -5.22 8.48 -4.74
CA ILE A 12 -5.65 8.92 -3.41
C ILE A 12 -5.69 10.45 -3.29
N GLU A 13 -5.74 11.14 -4.43
CA GLU A 13 -5.85 12.60 -4.44
C GLU A 13 -7.16 13.04 -3.79
N LYS A 14 -7.08 14.04 -2.89
CA LYS A 14 -8.25 14.53 -2.14
C LYS A 14 -9.27 15.23 -3.02
N ASN A 15 -8.82 15.80 -4.13
CA ASN A 15 -9.62 16.50 -5.12
C ASN A 15 -9.94 15.64 -6.36
N ALA A 16 -9.67 14.33 -6.32
CA ALA A 16 -10.02 13.43 -7.40
C ALA A 16 -11.53 13.46 -7.67
N THR A 17 -11.88 13.54 -8.93
CA THR A 17 -13.26 13.46 -9.41
C THR A 17 -13.63 12.02 -9.77
N GLU A 18 -14.92 11.75 -9.91
CA GLU A 18 -15.42 10.44 -10.42
C GLU A 18 -14.76 10.08 -11.76
N LYS A 19 -14.61 11.06 -12.66
CA LYS A 19 -13.95 10.88 -13.96
C LYS A 19 -12.49 10.41 -13.82
N ASP A 20 -11.77 10.95 -12.85
CA ASP A 20 -10.38 10.56 -12.60
C ASP A 20 -10.30 9.11 -12.10
N ILE A 21 -11.21 8.72 -11.22
CA ILE A 21 -11.28 7.34 -10.69
C ILE A 21 -11.68 6.35 -11.79
N ILE A 22 -12.65 6.68 -12.62
CA ILE A 22 -13.03 5.86 -13.78
C ILE A 22 -11.83 5.68 -14.72
N LYS A 23 -11.10 6.74 -15.02
CA LYS A 23 -9.86 6.69 -15.80
C LYS A 23 -8.83 5.75 -15.17
N THR A 24 -8.61 5.86 -13.85
CA THR A 24 -7.70 4.96 -13.12
C THR A 24 -8.09 3.49 -13.28
N CYS A 25 -9.38 3.17 -13.22
CA CYS A 25 -9.90 1.82 -13.47
C CYS A 25 -9.69 1.36 -14.92
N GLN A 26 -9.90 2.24 -15.89
CA GLN A 26 -9.66 1.95 -17.31
C GLN A 26 -8.19 1.66 -17.57
N GLU A 27 -7.29 2.46 -17.03
CA GLU A 27 -5.85 2.24 -17.10
C GLU A 27 -5.46 0.90 -16.46
N ALA A 28 -6.02 0.57 -15.30
CA ALA A 28 -5.77 -0.70 -14.63
C ALA A 28 -6.16 -1.90 -15.50
N LYS A 29 -7.32 -1.84 -16.17
CA LYS A 29 -7.77 -2.88 -17.12
C LYS A 29 -6.86 -2.95 -18.35
N GLN A 30 -6.54 -1.81 -18.95
CA GLN A 30 -5.72 -1.73 -20.17
C GLN A 30 -4.32 -2.27 -19.99
N TYR A 31 -3.69 -1.97 -18.83
CA TYR A 31 -2.31 -2.39 -18.54
C TYR A 31 -2.22 -3.69 -17.75
N GLY A 32 -3.33 -4.18 -17.21
CA GLY A 32 -3.41 -5.41 -16.43
C GLY A 32 -2.73 -5.31 -15.07
N PHE A 33 -2.96 -4.18 -14.37
CA PHE A 33 -2.41 -3.97 -13.03
C PHE A 33 -2.95 -4.99 -12.01
N ARG A 34 -2.27 -5.09 -10.87
CA ARG A 34 -2.64 -5.94 -9.74
C ARG A 34 -3.90 -5.44 -9.05
N GLY A 35 -3.95 -4.13 -8.79
CA GLY A 35 -5.03 -3.49 -8.07
C GLY A 35 -5.16 -2.01 -8.38
N VAL A 36 -6.28 -1.43 -7.95
CA VAL A 36 -6.56 0.01 -7.90
C VAL A 36 -6.71 0.42 -6.45
N ASP A 37 -5.85 1.32 -5.96
CA ASP A 37 -5.79 1.79 -4.56
C ASP A 37 -6.37 3.20 -4.47
N VAL A 38 -7.46 3.38 -3.70
CA VAL A 38 -8.24 4.62 -3.63
C VAL A 38 -8.65 4.99 -2.21
N ASN A 39 -9.16 6.21 -2.04
CA ASN A 39 -9.80 6.65 -0.81
C ASN A 39 -11.18 5.97 -0.61
N PRO A 40 -11.69 5.86 0.65
CA PRO A 40 -12.89 5.12 0.99
C PRO A 40 -14.14 5.47 0.18
N GLN A 41 -14.37 6.76 -0.11
CA GLN A 41 -15.55 7.21 -0.86
C GLN A 41 -15.64 6.65 -2.28
N TRP A 42 -14.54 6.15 -2.85
CA TRP A 42 -14.46 5.66 -4.21
C TRP A 42 -14.57 4.13 -4.35
N VAL A 43 -14.54 3.40 -3.23
CA VAL A 43 -14.50 1.92 -3.23
C VAL A 43 -15.63 1.32 -4.04
N LYS A 44 -16.87 1.77 -3.81
CA LYS A 44 -18.06 1.25 -4.53
C LYS A 44 -17.98 1.48 -6.04
N LEU A 45 -17.53 2.67 -6.47
CA LEU A 45 -17.32 3.01 -7.87
C LEU A 45 -16.25 2.12 -8.51
N VAL A 46 -15.09 1.99 -7.84
CA VAL A 46 -13.98 1.14 -8.32
C VAL A 46 -14.40 -0.31 -8.42
N HIS A 47 -15.08 -0.85 -7.39
CA HIS A 47 -15.61 -2.21 -7.41
C HIS A 47 -16.54 -2.45 -8.62
N GLN A 48 -17.46 -1.52 -8.90
CA GLN A 48 -18.37 -1.61 -10.06
C GLN A 48 -17.58 -1.63 -11.38
N HIS A 49 -16.58 -0.75 -11.53
CA HIS A 49 -15.79 -0.66 -12.76
C HIS A 49 -14.80 -1.83 -12.94
N LEU A 50 -14.40 -2.51 -11.89
CA LEU A 50 -13.50 -3.67 -11.95
C LEU A 50 -14.21 -5.02 -11.96
N LYS A 51 -15.55 -5.03 -11.85
CA LYS A 51 -16.34 -6.27 -11.85
C LYS A 51 -16.03 -7.14 -13.07
N GLY A 52 -15.87 -8.44 -12.84
CA GLY A 52 -15.52 -9.42 -13.88
C GLY A 52 -14.03 -9.45 -14.25
N THR A 53 -13.17 -8.70 -13.55
CA THR A 53 -11.72 -8.76 -13.70
C THR A 53 -11.06 -9.39 -12.46
N SER A 54 -9.76 -9.72 -12.56
CA SER A 54 -8.95 -10.16 -11.42
C SER A 54 -8.28 -9.00 -10.67
N ILE A 55 -8.54 -7.75 -11.08
CA ILE A 55 -7.90 -6.55 -10.51
C ILE A 55 -8.53 -6.25 -9.16
N LYS A 56 -7.70 -6.07 -8.14
CA LYS A 56 -8.15 -5.83 -6.76
C LYS A 56 -8.63 -4.41 -6.54
N THR A 57 -9.76 -4.26 -5.85
CA THR A 57 -10.19 -2.99 -5.25
C THR A 57 -9.48 -2.85 -3.91
N VAL A 58 -8.55 -1.92 -3.82
CA VAL A 58 -7.74 -1.64 -2.61
C VAL A 58 -8.18 -0.31 -2.03
N VAL A 59 -8.27 -0.21 -0.71
CA VAL A 59 -8.71 1.01 -0.03
C VAL A 59 -7.72 1.46 1.03
N LEU A 60 -7.37 2.74 0.99
CA LEU A 60 -6.55 3.41 2.00
C LEU A 60 -7.40 3.75 3.23
N ILE A 61 -6.98 3.29 4.41
CA ILE A 61 -7.67 3.51 5.68
C ILE A 61 -6.78 4.32 6.63
N ASP A 62 -7.35 5.40 7.16
CA ASP A 62 -6.83 6.23 8.25
C ASP A 62 -5.45 6.87 7.98
N PRO A 63 -5.23 7.50 6.77
CA PRO A 63 -4.01 8.26 6.53
C PRO A 63 -4.03 9.61 7.27
N PRO A 64 -2.86 10.24 7.55
CA PRO A 64 -1.53 9.73 7.23
C PRO A 64 -0.91 8.87 8.34
N MET A 65 -1.41 8.89 9.58
CA MET A 65 -0.72 8.37 10.77
C MET A 65 -1.51 7.35 11.59
N GLY A 66 -2.72 6.98 11.17
CA GLY A 66 -3.51 5.95 11.85
C GLY A 66 -4.06 6.37 13.21
N LEU A 67 -4.49 7.63 13.36
CA LEU A 67 -4.84 8.23 14.65
C LEU A 67 -6.31 8.13 15.04
N SER A 68 -7.17 7.63 14.18
CA SER A 68 -8.58 7.48 14.51
C SER A 68 -8.79 6.46 15.64
N PRO A 69 -9.78 6.67 16.52
CA PRO A 69 -10.12 5.71 17.56
C PRO A 69 -10.37 4.30 16.99
N HIS A 70 -9.97 3.27 17.73
CA HIS A 70 -10.04 1.87 17.29
C HIS A 70 -11.41 1.47 16.72
N HIS A 71 -12.50 1.84 17.41
CA HIS A 71 -13.86 1.50 16.95
C HIS A 71 -14.18 2.14 15.59
N GLN A 72 -13.75 3.38 15.34
CA GLN A 72 -13.95 4.05 14.06
C GLN A 72 -13.15 3.36 12.94
N ARG A 73 -11.91 2.96 13.21
CA ARG A 73 -11.09 2.21 12.25
C ARG A 73 -11.75 0.89 11.83
N ILE A 74 -12.31 0.17 12.80
CA ILE A 74 -13.08 -1.06 12.55
C ILE A 74 -14.29 -0.77 11.66
N GLU A 75 -15.05 0.27 11.94
CA GLU A 75 -16.23 0.65 11.14
C GLU A 75 -15.82 1.08 9.70
N MET A 76 -14.73 1.83 9.56
CA MET A 76 -14.18 2.16 8.22
C MET A 76 -13.85 0.88 7.43
N CYS A 77 -13.20 -0.09 8.05
CA CYS A 77 -12.85 -1.36 7.41
C CYS A 77 -14.08 -2.20 7.04
N LYS A 78 -15.08 -2.28 7.93
CA LYS A 78 -16.35 -2.96 7.65
C LYS A 78 -17.10 -2.28 6.50
N LYS A 79 -17.17 -0.96 6.51
CA LYS A 79 -17.79 -0.18 5.43
C LYS A 79 -17.09 -0.41 4.10
N ALA A 80 -15.77 -0.39 4.08
CA ALA A 80 -14.99 -0.70 2.89
C ALA A 80 -15.32 -2.09 2.32
N LYS A 81 -15.42 -3.11 3.19
CA LYS A 81 -15.83 -4.46 2.81
C LYS A 81 -17.24 -4.49 2.21
N GLN A 82 -18.20 -3.78 2.82
CA GLN A 82 -19.59 -3.68 2.32
C GLN A 82 -19.65 -2.99 0.94
N ASP A 83 -18.77 -2.01 0.70
CA ASP A 83 -18.68 -1.29 -0.58
C ASP A 83 -17.92 -2.07 -1.66
N GLY A 84 -17.37 -3.24 -1.34
CA GLY A 84 -16.74 -4.16 -2.27
C GLY A 84 -15.22 -4.06 -2.37
N ALA A 85 -14.55 -3.57 -1.34
CA ALA A 85 -13.09 -3.68 -1.26
C ALA A 85 -12.66 -5.15 -1.18
N ASP A 86 -11.59 -5.50 -1.88
CA ASP A 86 -10.91 -6.80 -1.79
C ASP A 86 -9.82 -6.81 -0.74
N GLU A 87 -9.13 -5.67 -0.55
CA GLU A 87 -7.96 -5.53 0.31
C GLU A 87 -7.95 -4.17 1.01
N LEU A 88 -7.42 -4.15 2.22
CA LEU A 88 -7.21 -2.92 3.00
C LEU A 88 -5.73 -2.52 2.99
N ASP A 89 -5.45 -1.23 2.82
CA ASP A 89 -4.17 -0.58 3.09
C ASP A 89 -4.36 0.31 4.33
N VAL A 90 -4.08 -0.22 5.53
CA VAL A 90 -4.38 0.42 6.81
C VAL A 90 -3.13 1.04 7.40
N VAL A 91 -3.19 2.31 7.80
CA VAL A 91 -2.07 2.94 8.50
C VAL A 91 -2.02 2.46 9.94
N MET A 92 -0.86 1.96 10.39
CA MET A 92 -0.57 1.69 11.79
C MET A 92 -0.65 2.99 12.60
N ASN A 93 -1.09 2.93 13.85
CA ASN A 93 -1.00 4.10 14.71
C ASN A 93 0.50 4.40 15.01
N ILE A 94 1.02 5.41 14.32
CA ILE A 94 2.45 5.78 14.41
C ILE A 94 2.79 6.37 15.77
N ILE A 95 1.85 7.08 16.40
CA ILE A 95 2.06 7.66 17.74
C ILE A 95 2.15 6.56 18.78
N ASP A 96 1.25 5.57 18.75
CA ASP A 96 1.31 4.44 19.68
C ASP A 96 2.61 3.65 19.52
N LEU A 97 3.12 3.51 18.27
CA LEU A 97 4.41 2.87 18.03
C LEU A 97 5.55 3.64 18.70
N LYS A 98 5.57 4.98 18.59
CA LYS A 98 6.57 5.85 19.22
C LYS A 98 6.54 5.81 20.75
N TYR A 99 5.36 5.57 21.33
CA TYR A 99 5.17 5.39 22.76
C TYR A 99 5.23 3.92 23.22
N GLU A 100 5.71 3.03 22.34
CA GLU A 100 5.88 1.59 22.61
C GLU A 100 4.59 0.85 23.04
N ARG A 101 3.41 1.38 22.68
CA ARG A 101 2.11 0.77 22.98
C ARG A 101 1.82 -0.40 22.02
N TYR A 102 2.71 -1.38 22.04
CA TYR A 102 2.73 -2.47 21.06
C TYR A 102 1.52 -3.39 21.17
N ASP A 103 1.02 -3.62 22.39
CA ASP A 103 -0.13 -4.49 22.62
C ASP A 103 -1.44 -3.88 22.09
N GLU A 104 -1.60 -2.56 22.23
CA GLU A 104 -2.73 -1.82 21.68
C GLU A 104 -2.73 -1.88 20.15
N ILE A 105 -1.58 -1.64 19.51
CA ILE A 105 -1.42 -1.76 18.06
C ILE A 105 -1.74 -3.19 17.60
N LEU A 106 -1.19 -4.19 18.28
CA LEU A 106 -1.40 -5.58 17.92
C LEU A 106 -2.88 -5.97 18.06
N ALA A 107 -3.55 -5.52 19.13
CA ALA A 107 -4.97 -5.80 19.35
C ALA A 107 -5.85 -5.14 18.27
N ASP A 108 -5.54 -3.90 17.88
CA ASP A 108 -6.21 -3.18 16.79
C ASP A 108 -6.06 -3.92 15.47
N LEU A 109 -4.83 -4.14 15.05
CA LEU A 109 -4.53 -4.77 13.78
C LEU A 109 -5.07 -6.19 13.66
N LYS A 110 -5.04 -6.99 14.73
CA LYS A 110 -5.64 -8.34 14.74
C LYS A 110 -7.13 -8.33 14.42
N LYS A 111 -7.88 -7.33 14.91
CA LYS A 111 -9.31 -7.20 14.62
C LYS A 111 -9.52 -6.76 13.17
N ILE A 112 -8.72 -5.83 12.68
CA ILE A 112 -8.77 -5.34 11.29
C ILE A 112 -8.46 -6.48 10.31
N CYS A 113 -7.39 -7.24 10.52
CA CYS A 113 -6.97 -8.33 9.64
C CYS A 113 -8.00 -9.48 9.52
N ARG A 114 -8.96 -9.57 10.46
CA ARG A 114 -10.09 -10.52 10.35
C ARG A 114 -11.22 -10.05 9.43
N ILE A 115 -11.25 -8.78 9.05
CA ILE A 115 -12.31 -8.21 8.21
C ILE A 115 -12.04 -8.50 6.74
N LEU A 116 -10.83 -8.19 6.27
CA LEU A 116 -10.34 -8.41 4.89
C LEU A 116 -8.83 -8.65 4.90
N PRO A 117 -8.26 -9.23 3.84
CA PRO A 117 -6.82 -9.23 3.61
C PRO A 117 -6.25 -7.82 3.74
N THR A 118 -5.28 -7.65 4.64
CA THR A 118 -4.78 -6.33 5.05
C THR A 118 -3.30 -6.18 4.76
N LYS A 119 -2.93 -5.05 4.15
CA LYS A 119 -1.57 -4.51 4.13
C LYS A 119 -1.50 -3.42 5.19
N VAL A 120 -0.48 -3.44 6.03
CA VAL A 120 -0.29 -2.44 7.08
C VAL A 120 0.81 -1.47 6.68
N ILE A 121 0.46 -0.20 6.67
CA ILE A 121 1.37 0.91 6.38
C ILE A 121 2.04 1.32 7.69
N ILE A 122 3.35 1.14 7.78
CA ILE A 122 4.11 1.45 8.99
C ILE A 122 4.66 2.88 9.03
N GLY A 123 4.57 3.64 7.92
CA GLY A 123 5.11 5.00 7.87
C GLY A 123 6.62 5.01 8.08
N SER A 124 7.37 4.22 7.31
CA SER A 124 8.78 3.95 7.58
C SER A 124 9.68 5.18 7.62
N GLY A 125 9.24 6.31 7.02
CA GLY A 125 9.97 7.58 7.08
C GLY A 125 9.87 8.32 8.42
N TYR A 126 8.94 7.94 9.29
CA TYR A 126 8.83 8.46 10.65
C TYR A 126 9.65 7.66 11.66
N LEU A 127 10.21 6.51 11.25
CA LEU A 127 10.70 5.47 12.15
C LEU A 127 12.22 5.33 12.09
N THR A 128 12.81 4.99 13.22
CA THR A 128 14.18 4.48 13.30
C THR A 128 14.24 3.04 12.76
N ASP A 129 15.44 2.52 12.53
CA ASP A 129 15.63 1.14 12.04
C ASP A 129 15.02 0.11 12.99
N GLU A 130 15.16 0.31 14.30
CA GLU A 130 14.62 -0.59 15.32
C GLU A 130 13.08 -0.52 15.35
N GLU A 131 12.51 0.67 15.20
CA GLU A 131 11.05 0.84 15.11
C GLU A 131 10.49 0.22 13.83
N ILE A 132 11.20 0.29 12.69
CA ILE A 132 10.80 -0.38 11.44
C ILE A 132 10.74 -1.89 11.63
N LYS A 133 11.77 -2.48 12.27
CA LYS A 133 11.79 -3.92 12.57
C LYS A 133 10.64 -4.30 13.50
N LYS A 134 10.48 -3.56 14.60
CA LYS A 134 9.41 -3.80 15.57
C LYS A 134 8.02 -3.70 14.96
N ALA A 135 7.76 -2.64 14.18
CA ALA A 135 6.50 -2.48 13.45
C ALA A 135 6.24 -3.66 12.51
N SER A 136 7.25 -4.09 11.76
CA SER A 136 7.13 -5.23 10.83
C SER A 136 6.81 -6.54 11.55
N GLU A 137 7.42 -6.80 12.70
CA GLU A 137 7.09 -7.96 13.56
C GLU A 137 5.64 -7.92 14.06
N ILE A 138 5.17 -6.74 14.50
CA ILE A 138 3.79 -6.55 14.96
C ILE A 138 2.82 -6.83 13.81
N VAL A 139 3.09 -6.30 12.62
CA VAL A 139 2.30 -6.55 11.40
C VAL A 139 2.18 -8.04 11.12
N LYS A 140 3.29 -8.77 11.19
CA LYS A 140 3.30 -10.22 11.03
C LYS A 140 2.48 -10.92 12.11
N LYS A 141 2.67 -10.57 13.39
CA LYS A 141 1.92 -11.14 14.53
C LYS A 141 0.41 -10.84 14.47
N ALA A 142 0.02 -9.75 13.83
CA ALA A 142 -1.38 -9.37 13.65
C ALA A 142 -2.11 -10.20 12.58
N GLY A 143 -1.39 -10.96 11.75
CA GLY A 143 -1.96 -11.76 10.67
C GLY A 143 -2.21 -10.98 9.38
N ALA A 144 -1.57 -9.83 9.20
CA ALA A 144 -1.55 -9.13 7.92
C ALA A 144 -0.78 -9.97 6.88
N PHE A 145 -1.13 -9.83 5.60
CA PHE A 145 -0.40 -10.54 4.53
C PHE A 145 0.75 -9.72 3.95
N CYS A 146 0.78 -8.41 4.23
CA CYS A 146 1.77 -7.50 3.65
C CYS A 146 2.08 -6.34 4.61
N VAL A 147 3.35 -5.94 4.65
CA VAL A 147 3.80 -4.70 5.28
C VAL A 147 4.12 -3.67 4.19
N LYS A 148 3.66 -2.41 4.35
CA LYS A 148 3.79 -1.31 3.37
C LYS A 148 4.62 -0.18 3.96
N THR A 149 5.51 0.42 3.16
CA THR A 149 6.41 1.48 3.63
C THR A 149 5.66 2.74 4.04
N ALA A 150 4.89 3.32 3.14
CA ALA A 150 4.38 4.69 3.30
C ALA A 150 3.04 4.91 2.60
N THR A 151 2.41 6.01 2.95
CA THR A 151 1.31 6.65 2.23
C THR A 151 1.60 8.14 2.08
N GLU A 152 0.59 8.98 1.87
CA GLU A 152 0.76 10.44 1.77
C GLU A 152 1.53 11.02 2.99
N LYS A 153 2.35 12.04 2.79
CA LYS A 153 3.06 12.80 3.83
C LYS A 153 4.10 12.04 4.68
N ASP A 154 4.63 10.95 4.19
CA ASP A 154 5.82 10.36 4.82
C ASP A 154 7.02 11.31 4.66
N PRO A 155 7.79 11.64 5.74
CA PRO A 155 8.92 12.56 5.66
C PRO A 155 9.98 12.17 4.63
N LEU A 156 10.23 10.86 4.45
CA LEU A 156 11.18 10.37 3.45
C LEU A 156 10.62 10.38 2.02
N ASP A 157 9.37 10.72 1.80
CA ASP A 157 8.84 10.87 0.46
C ASP A 157 9.50 12.01 -0.33
N HIS A 158 10.15 12.93 0.36
CA HIS A 158 10.92 14.01 -0.26
C HIS A 158 12.39 13.67 -0.47
N LEU A 159 12.90 12.63 0.22
CA LEU A 159 14.31 12.36 0.28
C LEU A 159 14.70 11.25 -0.70
N GLU A 160 15.13 10.16 -0.25
CA GLU A 160 15.85 9.26 -1.14
C GLU A 160 15.20 7.90 -1.26
N LEU A 161 14.89 7.49 -2.47
CA LEU A 161 14.49 6.11 -2.77
C LEU A 161 15.51 5.08 -2.28
N LYS A 162 16.79 5.48 -2.12
CA LYS A 162 17.84 4.63 -1.52
C LYS A 162 17.53 4.26 -0.07
N GLU A 163 17.08 5.23 0.74
CA GLU A 163 16.66 4.97 2.12
C GLU A 163 15.43 4.08 2.16
N LYS A 164 14.45 4.33 1.30
CA LYS A 164 13.29 3.45 1.18
C LYS A 164 13.71 2.02 0.80
N ALA A 165 14.66 1.84 -0.11
CA ALA A 165 15.21 0.54 -0.46
C ALA A 165 15.93 -0.14 0.72
N ARG A 166 16.58 0.62 1.60
CA ARG A 166 17.17 0.12 2.85
C ARG A 166 16.08 -0.34 3.82
N HIS A 167 15.03 0.47 4.01
CA HIS A 167 13.88 0.11 4.85
C HIS A 167 13.19 -1.18 4.40
N LEU A 168 13.05 -1.42 3.09
CA LEU A 168 12.49 -2.69 2.58
C LEU A 168 13.29 -3.92 3.04
N ARG A 169 14.61 -3.81 3.13
CA ARG A 169 15.46 -4.91 3.64
C ARG A 169 15.23 -5.16 5.13
N LEU A 170 15.16 -4.10 5.94
CA LEU A 170 14.83 -4.21 7.37
C LEU A 170 13.45 -4.87 7.58
N MET A 171 12.46 -4.46 6.79
CA MET A 171 11.11 -5.06 6.81
C MET A 171 11.17 -6.56 6.45
N ARG A 172 11.95 -6.92 5.44
CA ARG A 172 12.13 -8.31 5.02
C ARG A 172 12.79 -9.17 6.10
N GLU A 173 13.82 -8.64 6.78
CA GLU A 173 14.50 -9.32 7.89
C GLU A 173 13.55 -9.56 9.07
N ALA A 174 12.80 -8.53 9.47
CA ALA A 174 11.94 -8.58 10.65
C ALA A 174 10.64 -9.36 10.43
N ALA A 175 10.14 -9.41 9.20
CA ALA A 175 8.89 -10.08 8.87
C ALA A 175 9.04 -11.10 7.72
N PRO A 176 9.88 -12.13 7.88
CA PRO A 176 10.06 -13.14 6.84
C PRO A 176 8.74 -13.87 6.55
N GLY A 177 8.45 -14.03 5.24
CA GLY A 177 7.22 -14.65 4.74
C GLY A 177 6.07 -13.69 4.45
N LEU A 178 6.11 -12.43 4.92
CA LEU A 178 5.16 -11.42 4.49
C LEU A 178 5.53 -10.86 3.11
N LEU A 179 4.52 -10.43 2.34
CA LEU A 179 4.76 -9.58 1.19
C LEU A 179 5.18 -8.17 1.68
N ILE A 180 5.94 -7.47 0.84
CA ILE A 180 6.38 -6.10 1.11
C ILE A 180 5.89 -5.19 -0.02
N LYS A 181 5.14 -4.13 0.33
CA LYS A 181 4.70 -3.12 -0.63
C LYS A 181 5.54 -1.85 -0.46
N ALA A 182 6.23 -1.47 -1.53
CA ALA A 182 6.90 -0.18 -1.62
C ALA A 182 5.95 0.86 -2.19
N SER A 183 5.81 2.00 -1.52
CA SER A 183 4.98 3.13 -1.96
C SER A 183 5.65 4.46 -1.66
N GLY A 184 5.21 5.51 -2.37
CA GLY A 184 5.71 6.87 -2.22
C GLY A 184 6.85 7.19 -3.19
N LYS A 185 6.64 8.20 -4.05
CA LYS A 185 7.61 8.76 -5.02
C LYS A 185 8.23 7.79 -6.03
N ILE A 186 7.66 6.62 -6.23
CA ILE A 186 8.09 5.67 -7.25
C ILE A 186 7.44 6.08 -8.58
N LYS A 187 8.16 6.82 -9.43
CA LYS A 187 7.61 7.45 -10.63
C LYS A 187 8.11 6.84 -11.94
N THR A 188 9.30 6.25 -11.93
CA THR A 188 9.92 5.72 -13.14
C THR A 188 10.11 4.21 -13.06
N TYR A 189 10.35 3.60 -14.22
CA TYR A 189 10.73 2.17 -14.28
C TYR A 189 12.02 1.88 -13.51
N LYS A 190 12.99 2.82 -13.52
CA LYS A 190 14.25 2.69 -12.77
C LYS A 190 13.97 2.66 -11.25
N ASP A 191 13.06 3.51 -10.77
CA ASP A 191 12.66 3.54 -9.37
C ASP A 191 11.99 2.22 -8.96
N ALA A 192 11.03 1.76 -9.77
CA ALA A 192 10.35 0.48 -9.53
C ALA A 192 11.34 -0.69 -9.49
N LEU A 193 12.30 -0.74 -10.41
CA LEU A 193 13.37 -1.76 -10.40
C LEU A 193 14.24 -1.69 -9.14
N MET A 194 14.54 -0.49 -8.65
CA MET A 194 15.29 -0.31 -7.40
C MET A 194 14.53 -0.93 -6.23
N MET A 195 13.21 -0.65 -6.11
CA MET A 195 12.38 -1.23 -5.05
C MET A 195 12.27 -2.74 -5.15
N ILE A 196 12.06 -3.28 -6.36
CA ILE A 196 11.99 -4.73 -6.59
C ILE A 196 13.31 -5.41 -6.19
N LYS A 197 14.45 -4.84 -6.59
CA LYS A 197 15.79 -5.37 -6.21
C LYS A 197 16.04 -5.29 -4.70
N ALA A 198 15.39 -4.35 -4.01
CA ALA A 198 15.45 -4.23 -2.56
C ALA A 198 14.49 -5.16 -1.81
N GLY A 199 13.66 -5.93 -2.53
CA GLY A 199 12.76 -6.92 -1.95
C GLY A 199 11.28 -6.54 -1.94
N ALA A 200 10.85 -5.51 -2.70
CA ALA A 200 9.43 -5.22 -2.85
C ALA A 200 8.73 -6.27 -3.73
N ASP A 201 7.63 -6.82 -3.22
CA ASP A 201 6.73 -7.73 -3.93
C ASP A 201 5.60 -6.98 -4.63
N ILE A 202 5.22 -5.82 -4.09
CA ILE A 202 4.14 -4.95 -4.60
C ILE A 202 4.66 -3.52 -4.69
N ILE A 203 4.27 -2.82 -5.76
CA ILE A 203 4.57 -1.40 -5.96
C ILE A 203 3.27 -0.59 -5.93
N GLY A 204 3.16 0.33 -4.99
CA GLY A 204 2.08 1.34 -4.97
C GLY A 204 2.54 2.62 -5.66
N THR A 205 1.86 3.03 -6.73
CA THR A 205 2.24 4.22 -7.51
C THR A 205 1.08 4.77 -8.32
N SER A 206 1.04 6.10 -8.47
CA SER A 206 0.18 6.80 -9.45
C SER A 206 0.75 6.80 -10.88
N SER A 207 2.04 6.45 -11.05
CA SER A 207 2.75 6.44 -12.33
C SER A 207 2.83 5.05 -12.96
N GLY A 208 1.85 4.18 -12.70
CA GLY A 208 1.86 2.79 -13.18
C GLY A 208 1.93 2.68 -14.70
N VAL A 209 1.22 3.56 -15.41
CA VAL A 209 1.18 3.60 -16.88
C VAL A 209 2.57 3.90 -17.46
N GLU A 210 3.24 4.93 -16.94
CA GLU A 210 4.59 5.35 -17.37
C GLU A 210 5.61 4.25 -17.11
N ILE A 211 5.53 3.62 -15.94
CA ILE A 211 6.42 2.51 -15.55
C ILE A 211 6.27 1.33 -16.51
N VAL A 212 5.05 0.92 -16.82
CA VAL A 212 4.80 -0.22 -17.73
C VAL A 212 5.16 0.11 -19.16
N ARG A 213 4.92 1.33 -19.64
CA ARG A 213 5.35 1.77 -20.98
C ARG A 213 6.88 1.71 -21.12
N ALA A 214 7.60 2.25 -20.12
CA ALA A 214 9.07 2.20 -20.10
C ALA A 214 9.61 0.77 -20.01
N TYR A 215 8.99 -0.09 -19.20
CA TYR A 215 9.32 -1.52 -19.15
C TYR A 215 9.17 -2.21 -20.51
N LYS A 216 8.00 -2.05 -21.18
CA LYS A 216 7.77 -2.64 -22.52
C LYS A 216 8.78 -2.14 -23.55
N LYS A 217 9.18 -0.85 -23.49
CA LYS A 217 10.21 -0.28 -24.36
C LYS A 217 11.58 -0.91 -24.11
N SER A 218 11.90 -1.22 -22.85
CA SER A 218 13.19 -1.86 -22.49
C SER A 218 13.30 -3.30 -23.00
N LEU A 219 12.17 -4.02 -23.11
CA LEU A 219 12.16 -5.40 -23.65
C LEU A 219 12.41 -5.46 -25.18
N LYS A 220 12.03 -4.40 -25.92
CA LYS A 220 12.23 -4.32 -27.36
C LYS A 220 13.66 -3.93 -27.75
N ARG A 221 14.50 -3.54 -26.79
CA ARG A 221 15.90 -3.15 -27.01
C ARG A 221 16.91 -4.26 -26.67
N LYS A 222 16.42 -5.38 -26.20
CA LYS A 222 17.16 -6.63 -25.99
C LYS A 222 16.88 -7.62 -27.12
#